data_4b484899286c6a9330ff39260b565d2e
#
_entry.id   4b484899286c6a9330ff39260b565d2e
#
_cell.length_a   1.000
_cell.length_b   1.000
_cell.length_c   1.000
_cell.angle_alpha   90.00
_cell.angle_beta   90.00
_cell.angle_gamma   90.00
#
_symmetry.space_group_name_H-M   'P 1'
#
loop_
_entity.id
_entity.type
_entity.pdbx_description
1 polymer ?
#
loop_
_entity_poly.entity_id
_entity_poly.type
_entity_poly.pdbx_seq_one_letter_code
_entity_poly.pdbx_strand_id
1 'polypeptide(L)'
;MTDFLRERYEEVDLTPGQGKITATVSIGLGVLALMGSFCFLYPELLTTPEFRAFYNAEVLRIALFIGIGIGFVCGFFSVLRHQEKRYGIIGMVLACMAALIGSGRLDVPPVEGRSLYAGLDYFILTLLVLALVFIPLERAFPKDPDQKTLRGGWVTDIKYFLFSHVGLQLISFFTIIPIQVVLHDKVNIGFQQAIASQPLWLQFIQILIVIDL
;
A
#
# COMPACT_ATOMS: atom_id res chain seq x y z
N MET A 1 10.91 22.89 21.00
CA MET A 1 10.09 22.99 19.75
C MET A 1 9.87 21.63 19.10
N THR A 2 10.78 20.70 19.19
CA THR A 2 10.65 19.30 18.72
C THR A 2 9.66 18.47 19.56
N ASP A 3 9.66 18.62 20.88
CA ASP A 3 8.77 17.86 21.77
C ASP A 3 7.30 18.29 21.68
N PHE A 4 7.04 19.58 21.47
CA PHE A 4 5.69 20.13 21.29
C PHE A 4 5.02 19.62 19.98
N LEU A 5 5.79 19.43 18.93
CA LEU A 5 5.29 18.84 17.67
C LEU A 5 5.11 17.33 17.81
N ARG A 6 5.94 16.67 18.61
CA ARG A 6 5.88 15.23 18.84
C ARG A 6 4.62 14.85 19.63
N GLU A 7 4.31 15.52 20.74
CA GLU A 7 3.08 15.28 21.52
C GLU A 7 1.81 15.52 20.72
N ARG A 8 1.78 16.48 19.79
CA ARG A 8 0.58 16.86 19.06
C ARG A 8 0.20 15.88 17.95
N TYR A 9 1.15 15.08 17.44
CA TYR A 9 0.92 14.09 16.38
C TYR A 9 0.91 12.65 16.90
N GLU A 10 1.30 12.41 18.14
CA GLU A 10 1.52 11.06 18.66
C GLU A 10 0.25 10.38 19.21
N GLU A 11 -0.81 11.11 19.56
CA GLU A 11 -2.04 10.52 20.06
C GLU A 11 -3.26 11.07 19.31
N VAL A 12 -3.72 10.33 18.31
CA VAL A 12 -5.03 10.59 17.71
C VAL A 12 -6.10 9.89 18.55
N ASP A 13 -6.73 10.63 19.44
CA ASP A 13 -7.89 10.13 20.15
C ASP A 13 -9.10 10.09 19.20
N LEU A 14 -9.43 8.89 18.72
CA LEU A 14 -10.52 8.63 17.78
C LEU A 14 -11.85 8.53 18.52
N THR A 15 -12.21 9.56 19.32
CA THR A 15 -13.51 9.59 19.96
C THR A 15 -14.63 9.75 18.92
N PRO A 16 -15.65 8.88 18.94
CA PRO A 16 -16.81 9.00 18.04
C PRO A 16 -17.54 10.33 18.24
N GLY A 17 -17.99 10.94 17.15
CA GLY A 17 -18.83 12.15 17.18
C GLY A 17 -18.09 13.47 16.99
N GLN A 18 -16.75 13.51 17.12
CA GLN A 18 -15.98 14.75 16.98
C GLN A 18 -15.44 15.01 15.54
N GLY A 19 -15.79 14.19 14.57
CA GLY A 19 -15.30 14.34 13.19
C GLY A 19 -13.84 13.92 12.95
N LYS A 20 -13.13 13.45 13.99
CA LYS A 20 -11.73 13.01 13.90
C LYS A 20 -11.59 11.72 13.08
N ILE A 21 -12.50 10.75 13.28
CA ILE A 21 -12.52 9.50 12.52
C ILE A 21 -12.70 9.78 11.03
N THR A 22 -13.67 10.62 10.67
CA THR A 22 -13.95 10.99 9.29
C THR A 22 -12.79 11.75 8.65
N ALA A 23 -12.09 12.60 9.42
CA ALA A 23 -10.87 13.26 8.97
C ALA A 23 -9.75 12.26 8.67
N THR A 24 -9.47 11.33 9.59
CA THR A 24 -8.43 10.31 9.42
C THR A 24 -8.74 9.39 8.25
N VAL A 25 -9.98 8.93 8.10
CA VAL A 25 -10.44 8.12 6.97
C VAL A 25 -10.30 8.88 5.66
N SER A 26 -10.68 10.16 5.63
CA SER A 26 -10.57 11.01 4.45
C SER A 26 -9.12 11.17 3.99
N ILE A 27 -8.20 11.48 4.91
CA ILE A 27 -6.77 11.61 4.60
C ILE A 27 -6.20 10.26 4.16
N GLY A 28 -6.49 9.18 4.88
CA GLY A 28 -6.00 7.84 4.54
C GLY A 28 -6.46 7.39 3.16
N LEU A 29 -7.75 7.49 2.86
CA LEU A 29 -8.29 7.17 1.52
C LEU A 29 -7.77 8.11 0.45
N GLY A 30 -7.60 9.42 0.75
CA GLY A 30 -7.03 10.38 -0.17
C GLY A 30 -5.58 10.05 -0.55
N VAL A 31 -4.75 9.68 0.42
CA VAL A 31 -3.36 9.23 0.18
C VAL A 31 -3.33 7.94 -0.63
N LEU A 32 -4.10 6.92 -0.23
CA LEU A 32 -4.17 5.65 -0.96
C LEU A 32 -4.67 5.83 -2.39
N ALA A 33 -5.70 6.66 -2.58
CA ALA A 33 -6.22 6.97 -3.90
C ALA A 33 -5.21 7.71 -4.76
N LEU A 34 -4.46 8.64 -4.18
CA LEU A 34 -3.40 9.35 -4.89
C LEU A 34 -2.27 8.41 -5.31
N MET A 35 -1.82 7.53 -4.41
CA MET A 35 -0.82 6.49 -4.73
C MET A 35 -1.33 5.54 -5.82
N GLY A 36 -2.58 5.08 -5.73
CA GLY A 36 -3.22 4.26 -6.75
C GLY A 36 -3.32 4.95 -8.11
N SER A 37 -3.66 6.25 -8.12
CA SER A 37 -3.69 7.05 -9.35
C SER A 37 -2.32 7.16 -10.01
N PHE A 38 -1.24 7.30 -9.23
CA PHE A 38 0.13 7.26 -9.75
C PHE A 38 0.49 5.89 -10.32
N CYS A 39 0.05 4.78 -9.69
CA CYS A 39 0.24 3.43 -10.25
C CYS A 39 -0.41 3.28 -11.63
N PHE A 40 -1.58 3.88 -11.83
CA PHE A 40 -2.22 3.92 -13.14
C PHE A 40 -1.50 4.82 -14.14
N LEU A 41 -0.92 5.93 -13.68
CA LEU A 41 -0.21 6.88 -14.55
C LEU A 41 1.14 6.34 -15.04
N TYR A 42 1.86 5.64 -14.17
CA TYR A 42 3.18 5.07 -14.47
C TYR A 42 3.23 3.57 -14.12
N PRO A 43 2.43 2.73 -14.82
CA PRO A 43 2.32 1.31 -14.47
C PRO A 43 3.65 0.57 -14.58
N GLU A 44 4.48 0.89 -15.59
CA GLU A 44 5.76 0.21 -15.80
C GLU A 44 6.75 0.41 -14.64
N LEU A 45 6.73 1.62 -14.05
CA LEU A 45 7.66 1.99 -12.99
C LEU A 45 7.12 1.65 -11.59
N LEU A 46 5.82 1.82 -11.36
CA LEU A 46 5.25 1.79 -10.02
C LEU A 46 4.54 0.48 -9.67
N THR A 47 4.23 -0.37 -10.66
CA THR A 47 3.51 -1.62 -10.39
C THR A 47 4.39 -2.85 -10.63
N THR A 48 4.08 -3.91 -9.89
CA THR A 48 4.78 -5.19 -9.96
C THR A 48 4.34 -5.97 -11.21
N PRO A 49 5.24 -6.34 -12.14
CA PRO A 49 4.87 -7.02 -13.38
C PRO A 49 4.06 -8.30 -13.16
N GLU A 50 4.44 -9.10 -12.18
CA GLU A 50 3.82 -10.38 -11.86
C GLU A 50 2.37 -10.20 -11.41
N PHE A 51 2.07 -9.13 -10.67
CA PHE A 51 0.71 -8.85 -10.20
C PHE A 51 -0.20 -8.26 -11.27
N ARG A 52 0.35 -7.56 -12.28
CA ARG A 52 -0.46 -6.99 -13.36
C ARG A 52 -1.28 -8.03 -14.12
N ALA A 53 -0.76 -9.25 -14.25
CA ALA A 53 -1.47 -10.35 -14.91
C ALA A 53 -2.74 -10.79 -14.12
N PHE A 54 -2.78 -10.54 -12.82
CA PHE A 54 -3.92 -10.90 -11.95
C PHE A 54 -4.90 -9.75 -11.74
N TYR A 55 -4.50 -8.51 -12.03
CA TYR A 55 -5.35 -7.36 -11.81
C TYR A 55 -6.37 -7.18 -12.94
N ASN A 56 -7.63 -7.08 -12.55
CA ASN A 56 -8.61 -6.49 -13.45
C ASN A 56 -8.55 -4.96 -13.32
N ALA A 57 -7.96 -4.30 -14.31
CA ALA A 57 -7.75 -2.86 -14.29
C ALA A 57 -9.06 -2.06 -14.17
N GLU A 58 -10.17 -2.55 -14.74
CA GLU A 58 -11.47 -1.90 -14.62
C GLU A 58 -12.01 -1.95 -13.19
N VAL A 59 -11.90 -3.12 -12.53
CA VAL A 59 -12.34 -3.28 -11.14
C VAL A 59 -11.52 -2.39 -10.22
N LEU A 60 -10.20 -2.33 -10.41
CA LEU A 60 -9.33 -1.46 -9.62
C LEU A 60 -9.64 0.03 -9.84
N ARG A 61 -9.96 0.41 -11.06
CA ARG A 61 -10.38 1.78 -11.39
C ARG A 61 -11.70 2.14 -10.70
N ILE A 62 -12.68 1.24 -10.72
CA ILE A 62 -13.95 1.44 -10.02
C ILE A 62 -13.71 1.57 -8.51
N ALA A 63 -12.90 0.69 -7.93
CA ALA A 63 -12.54 0.74 -6.52
C ALA A 63 -11.82 2.06 -6.15
N LEU A 64 -10.93 2.54 -7.02
CA LEU A 64 -10.25 3.83 -6.87
C LEU A 64 -11.25 4.99 -6.83
N PHE A 65 -12.19 5.05 -7.79
CA PHE A 65 -13.21 6.11 -7.82
C PHE A 65 -14.15 6.06 -6.63
N ILE A 66 -14.54 4.86 -6.19
CA ILE A 66 -15.33 4.68 -4.96
C ILE A 66 -14.53 5.21 -3.75
N GLY A 67 -13.24 4.85 -3.64
CA GLY A 67 -12.36 5.32 -2.58
C GLY A 67 -12.21 6.84 -2.57
N ILE A 68 -12.04 7.47 -3.73
CA ILE A 68 -12.01 8.93 -3.90
C ILE A 68 -13.32 9.56 -3.42
N GLY A 69 -14.46 9.01 -3.85
CA GLY A 69 -15.79 9.50 -3.47
C GLY A 69 -16.02 9.43 -1.96
N ILE A 70 -15.74 8.27 -1.35
CA ILE A 70 -15.86 8.08 0.10
C ILE A 70 -14.90 9.03 0.84
N GLY A 71 -13.64 9.13 0.40
CA GLY A 71 -12.65 10.02 0.99
C GLY A 71 -13.09 11.48 0.96
N PHE A 72 -13.63 11.95 -0.16
CA PHE A 72 -14.16 13.31 -0.30
C PHE A 72 -15.35 13.55 0.61
N VAL A 73 -16.34 12.65 0.64
CA VAL A 73 -17.53 12.75 1.49
C VAL A 73 -17.15 12.74 2.98
N CYS A 74 -16.24 11.86 3.40
CA CYS A 74 -15.74 11.83 4.77
C CYS A 74 -15.02 13.14 5.14
N GLY A 75 -14.24 13.72 4.22
CA GLY A 75 -13.60 15.02 4.40
C GLY A 75 -14.61 16.14 4.58
N PHE A 76 -15.64 16.16 3.75
CA PHE A 76 -16.73 17.13 3.84
C PHE A 76 -17.47 17.05 5.18
N PHE A 77 -17.86 15.85 5.62
CA PHE A 77 -18.47 15.66 6.93
C PHE A 77 -17.53 16.04 8.08
N SER A 78 -16.24 15.80 7.95
CA SER A 78 -15.25 16.24 8.92
C SER A 78 -15.20 17.76 9.03
N VAL A 79 -15.21 18.49 7.92
CA VAL A 79 -15.22 19.96 7.92
C VAL A 79 -16.47 20.52 8.59
N LEU A 80 -17.62 19.83 8.46
CA LEU A 80 -18.88 20.25 9.09
C LEU A 80 -18.90 20.02 10.62
N ARG A 81 -18.25 18.95 11.09
CA ARG A 81 -18.35 18.52 12.49
C ARG A 81 -17.12 18.80 13.35
N HIS A 82 -15.94 18.93 12.74
CA HIS A 82 -14.69 19.08 13.48
C HIS A 82 -14.35 20.56 13.73
N GLN A 83 -13.83 20.87 14.93
CA GLN A 83 -13.36 22.21 15.25
C GLN A 83 -12.14 22.60 14.38
N GLU A 84 -11.24 21.64 14.10
CA GLU A 84 -10.09 21.84 13.22
C GLU A 84 -10.41 21.39 11.80
N LYS A 85 -10.96 22.28 10.99
CA LYS A 85 -11.39 22.02 9.59
C LYS A 85 -10.27 21.61 8.65
N ARG A 86 -9.01 21.94 8.98
CA ARG A 86 -7.83 21.71 8.14
C ARG A 86 -7.65 20.24 7.74
N TYR A 87 -7.90 19.29 8.63
CA TYR A 87 -7.72 17.86 8.30
C TYR A 87 -8.74 17.36 7.27
N GLY A 88 -9.98 17.77 7.40
CA GLY A 88 -11.01 17.46 6.39
C GLY A 88 -10.68 18.09 5.03
N ILE A 89 -10.21 19.35 5.03
CA ILE A 89 -9.79 20.04 3.80
C ILE A 89 -8.61 19.32 3.14
N ILE A 90 -7.58 18.91 3.89
CA ILE A 90 -6.45 18.14 3.37
C ILE A 90 -6.94 16.84 2.69
N GLY A 91 -7.83 16.08 3.35
CA GLY A 91 -8.38 14.86 2.78
C GLY A 91 -9.15 15.12 1.48
N MET A 92 -9.97 16.17 1.42
CA MET A 92 -10.69 16.56 0.20
C MET A 92 -9.74 16.97 -0.93
N VAL A 93 -8.69 17.75 -0.63
CA VAL A 93 -7.68 18.15 -1.61
C VAL A 93 -6.95 16.93 -2.18
N LEU A 94 -6.55 15.99 -1.33
CA LEU A 94 -5.91 14.74 -1.77
C LEU A 94 -6.85 13.92 -2.67
N ALA A 95 -8.13 13.80 -2.31
CA ALA A 95 -9.13 13.12 -3.14
C ALA A 95 -9.34 13.81 -4.49
N CYS A 96 -9.39 15.15 -4.52
CA CYS A 96 -9.48 15.91 -5.77
C CYS A 96 -8.22 15.73 -6.64
N MET A 97 -7.03 15.76 -6.05
CA MET A 97 -5.78 15.50 -6.78
C MET A 97 -5.77 14.08 -7.36
N ALA A 98 -6.19 13.09 -6.59
CA ALA A 98 -6.31 11.71 -7.06
C ALA A 98 -7.30 11.60 -8.23
N ALA A 99 -8.45 12.29 -8.16
CA ALA A 99 -9.44 12.33 -9.23
C ALA A 99 -8.88 12.95 -10.52
N LEU A 100 -8.15 14.06 -10.40
CA LEU A 100 -7.54 14.73 -11.56
C LEU A 100 -6.49 13.85 -12.25
N ILE A 101 -5.64 13.16 -11.47
CA ILE A 101 -4.61 12.27 -11.99
C ILE A 101 -5.24 10.97 -12.53
N GLY A 102 -6.19 10.38 -11.80
CA GLY A 102 -6.82 9.10 -12.14
C GLY A 102 -7.87 9.15 -13.25
N SER A 103 -8.27 10.35 -13.74
CA SER A 103 -9.31 10.51 -14.76
C SER A 103 -8.85 10.14 -16.17
N GLY A 104 -7.55 9.99 -16.42
CA GLY A 104 -7.00 9.64 -17.73
C GLY A 104 -7.40 8.21 -18.15
N ARG A 105 -7.62 7.99 -19.45
CA ARG A 105 -7.66 6.66 -20.05
C ARG A 105 -6.24 6.13 -20.07
N LEU A 106 -5.95 5.25 -19.13
CA LEU A 106 -4.65 4.60 -19.04
C LEU A 106 -4.82 3.19 -19.62
N ASP A 107 -4.27 2.97 -20.79
CA ASP A 107 -4.02 1.64 -21.29
C ASP A 107 -2.84 1.10 -20.48
N VAL A 108 -3.05 0.01 -19.74
CA VAL A 108 -1.96 -0.69 -19.06
C VAL A 108 -1.30 -1.59 -20.09
N PRO A 109 -0.13 -1.20 -20.64
CA PRO A 109 0.52 -2.02 -21.67
C PRO A 109 0.93 -3.36 -21.08
N PRO A 110 0.88 -4.46 -21.87
CA PRO A 110 1.48 -5.71 -21.47
C PRO A 110 2.99 -5.48 -21.25
N VAL A 111 3.50 -6.02 -20.15
CA VAL A 111 4.93 -5.84 -19.82
C VAL A 111 5.75 -6.81 -20.65
N GLU A 112 6.43 -6.31 -21.65
CA GLU A 112 7.46 -7.04 -22.37
C GLU A 112 8.83 -6.72 -21.70
N GLY A 113 9.38 -7.69 -20.98
CA GLY A 113 10.70 -7.60 -20.39
C GLY A 113 10.76 -7.28 -18.90
N ARG A 114 11.95 -7.39 -18.34
CA ARG A 114 12.27 -7.07 -16.95
C ARG A 114 12.60 -5.58 -16.83
N SER A 115 11.64 -4.78 -16.39
CA SER A 115 11.86 -3.38 -16.08
C SER A 115 12.15 -3.18 -14.60
N LEU A 116 12.90 -2.14 -14.27
CA LEU A 116 13.00 -1.65 -12.89
C LEU A 116 11.62 -1.15 -12.45
N TYR A 117 11.12 -1.66 -11.34
CA TYR A 117 9.85 -1.22 -10.76
C TYR A 117 9.96 -0.97 -9.26
N ALA A 118 9.14 -0.07 -8.75
CA ALA A 118 9.12 0.29 -7.34
C ALA A 118 8.13 -0.53 -6.51
N GLY A 119 7.21 -1.28 -7.14
CA GLY A 119 6.23 -2.15 -6.46
C GLY A 119 5.31 -1.39 -5.49
N LEU A 120 4.88 -0.18 -5.86
CA LEU A 120 3.99 0.63 -5.04
C LEU A 120 2.61 0.00 -4.88
N ASP A 121 2.13 -0.73 -5.88
CA ASP A 121 0.92 -1.55 -5.84
C ASP A 121 1.00 -2.64 -4.77
N TYR A 122 2.12 -3.35 -4.71
CA TYR A 122 2.38 -4.36 -3.68
C TYR A 122 2.44 -3.72 -2.28
N PHE A 123 3.07 -2.56 -2.15
CA PHE A 123 3.09 -1.80 -0.91
C PHE A 123 1.68 -1.44 -0.43
N ILE A 124 0.85 -0.88 -1.32
CA ILE A 124 -0.55 -0.51 -1.01
C ILE A 124 -1.34 -1.75 -0.59
N LEU A 125 -1.25 -2.83 -1.37
CA LEU A 125 -1.96 -4.06 -1.08
C LEU A 125 -1.54 -4.65 0.26
N THR A 126 -0.25 -4.72 0.54
CA THR A 126 0.29 -5.21 1.82
C THR A 126 -0.20 -4.36 2.98
N LEU A 127 -0.14 -3.03 2.85
CA LEU A 127 -0.64 -2.12 3.88
C LEU A 127 -2.13 -2.34 4.17
N LEU A 128 -2.95 -2.49 3.12
CA LEU A 128 -4.39 -2.74 3.25
C LEU A 128 -4.68 -4.09 3.89
N VAL A 129 -4.00 -5.16 3.47
CA VAL A 129 -4.17 -6.51 4.03
C VAL A 129 -3.76 -6.53 5.50
N LEU A 130 -2.60 -5.96 5.83
CA LEU A 130 -2.15 -5.86 7.22
C LEU A 130 -3.13 -5.07 8.07
N ALA A 131 -3.61 -3.92 7.59
CA ALA A 131 -4.59 -3.11 8.31
C ALA A 131 -5.91 -3.86 8.50
N LEU A 132 -6.41 -4.54 7.45
CA LEU A 132 -7.66 -5.29 7.48
C LEU A 132 -7.62 -6.49 8.44
N VAL A 133 -6.48 -7.15 8.55
CA VAL A 133 -6.30 -8.32 9.42
C VAL A 133 -5.93 -7.92 10.84
N PHE A 134 -4.91 -7.07 10.99
CA PHE A 134 -4.35 -6.80 12.33
C PHE A 134 -5.18 -5.82 13.15
N ILE A 135 -5.83 -4.81 12.55
CA ILE A 135 -6.69 -3.89 13.33
C ILE A 135 -7.87 -4.61 13.99
N PRO A 136 -8.64 -5.47 13.28
CA PRO A 136 -9.69 -6.25 13.94
C PRO A 136 -9.17 -7.26 14.97
N LEU A 137 -8.04 -7.92 14.69
CA LEU A 137 -7.44 -8.88 15.63
C LEU A 137 -6.97 -8.18 16.91
N GLU A 138 -6.31 -7.04 16.80
CA GLU A 138 -5.88 -6.25 17.95
C GLU A 138 -7.06 -5.77 18.80
N ARG A 139 -8.18 -5.43 18.16
CA ARG A 139 -9.42 -5.07 18.88
C ARG A 139 -10.12 -6.27 19.52
N ALA A 140 -10.08 -7.44 18.88
CA ALA A 140 -10.72 -8.64 19.39
C ALA A 140 -9.93 -9.29 20.55
N PHE A 141 -8.61 -9.21 20.49
CA PHE A 141 -7.67 -9.83 21.43
C PHE A 141 -6.62 -8.83 21.94
N PRO A 142 -7.03 -7.74 22.59
CA PRO A 142 -6.08 -6.74 23.05
C PRO A 142 -5.23 -7.31 24.19
N LYS A 143 -3.91 -7.14 24.08
CA LYS A 143 -2.99 -7.46 25.19
C LYS A 143 -3.18 -6.47 26.34
N ASP A 144 -3.45 -5.22 26.01
CA ASP A 144 -3.75 -4.13 26.92
C ASP A 144 -5.10 -3.52 26.51
N PRO A 145 -6.17 -3.67 27.34
CA PRO A 145 -7.50 -3.17 27.01
C PRO A 145 -7.56 -1.64 26.81
N ASP A 146 -6.66 -0.90 27.44
CA ASP A 146 -6.60 0.55 27.36
C ASP A 146 -5.75 1.04 26.16
N GLN A 147 -5.18 0.12 25.38
CA GLN A 147 -4.32 0.46 24.24
C GLN A 147 -5.15 1.09 23.10
N LYS A 148 -4.73 2.30 22.69
CA LYS A 148 -5.35 2.99 21.55
C LYS A 148 -4.87 2.36 20.23
N THR A 149 -5.78 2.20 19.28
CA THR A 149 -5.47 1.62 17.92
C THR A 149 -4.38 2.42 17.19
N LEU A 150 -4.40 3.75 17.31
CA LEU A 150 -3.35 4.63 16.79
C LEU A 150 -2.55 5.19 17.96
N ARG A 151 -1.67 4.35 18.51
CA ARG A 151 -0.77 4.72 19.60
C ARG A 151 0.29 5.73 19.16
N GLY A 152 0.92 6.40 20.13
CA GLY A 152 2.07 7.28 19.88
C GLY A 152 3.13 6.56 19.03
N GLY A 153 3.57 7.21 17.95
CA GLY A 153 4.58 6.67 17.04
C GLY A 153 4.07 5.95 15.79
N TRP A 154 2.76 5.72 15.62
CA TRP A 154 2.22 5.03 14.44
C TRP A 154 2.66 5.65 13.08
N VAL A 155 2.82 6.98 13.03
CA VAL A 155 3.34 7.68 11.83
C VAL A 155 4.79 7.30 11.58
N THR A 156 5.57 7.09 12.63
CA THR A 156 6.97 6.63 12.55
C THR A 156 7.01 5.21 12.02
N ASP A 157 6.12 4.33 12.47
CA ASP A 157 6.00 2.94 12.00
C ASP A 157 5.67 2.91 10.49
N ILE A 158 4.73 3.74 10.02
CA ILE A 158 4.43 3.86 8.59
C ILE A 158 5.64 4.37 7.79
N LYS A 159 6.38 5.37 8.31
CA LYS A 159 7.58 5.86 7.64
C LYS A 159 8.65 4.78 7.54
N TYR A 160 8.90 4.02 8.61
CA TYR A 160 9.83 2.90 8.58
C TYR A 160 9.38 1.81 7.60
N PHE A 161 8.10 1.48 7.58
CA PHE A 161 7.54 0.52 6.64
C PHE A 161 7.74 0.96 5.19
N LEU A 162 7.43 2.21 4.86
CA LEU A 162 7.66 2.78 3.54
C LEU A 162 9.14 2.79 3.16
N PHE A 163 10.01 3.25 4.07
CA PHE A 163 11.45 3.32 3.83
C PHE A 163 12.06 1.93 3.65
N SER A 164 11.65 0.95 4.45
CA SER A 164 12.08 -0.44 4.31
C SER A 164 11.63 -1.04 3.00
N HIS A 165 10.39 -0.77 2.57
CA HIS A 165 9.88 -1.24 1.28
C HIS A 165 10.71 -0.69 0.11
N VAL A 166 10.93 0.62 0.05
CA VAL A 166 11.74 1.26 -0.98
C VAL A 166 13.19 0.76 -0.93
N GLY A 167 13.75 0.63 0.27
CA GLY A 167 15.10 0.10 0.48
C GLY A 167 15.26 -1.34 -0.05
N LEU A 168 14.30 -2.21 0.23
CA LEU A 168 14.28 -3.58 -0.29
C LEU A 168 14.19 -3.61 -1.81
N GLN A 169 13.39 -2.74 -2.42
CA GLN A 169 13.30 -2.65 -3.89
C GLN A 169 14.63 -2.23 -4.51
N LEU A 170 15.31 -1.25 -3.91
CA LEU A 170 16.64 -0.83 -4.37
C LEU A 170 17.69 -1.95 -4.23
N ILE A 171 17.72 -2.64 -3.09
CA ILE A 171 18.63 -3.77 -2.87
C ILE A 171 18.33 -4.88 -3.89
N SER A 172 17.06 -5.23 -4.09
CA SER A 172 16.65 -6.24 -5.06
C SER A 172 17.08 -5.87 -6.48
N PHE A 173 16.95 -4.59 -6.85
CA PHE A 173 17.41 -4.11 -8.14
C PHE A 173 18.93 -4.30 -8.34
N PHE A 174 19.74 -3.93 -7.34
CA PHE A 174 21.19 -4.02 -7.47
C PHE A 174 21.75 -5.43 -7.28
N THR A 175 21.03 -6.33 -6.63
CA THR A 175 21.49 -7.70 -6.33
C THR A 175 20.81 -8.74 -7.22
N ILE A 176 19.49 -8.79 -7.23
CA ILE A 176 18.73 -9.88 -7.86
C ILE A 176 18.75 -9.74 -9.38
N ILE A 177 18.53 -8.53 -9.91
CA ILE A 177 18.45 -8.32 -11.37
C ILE A 177 19.76 -8.69 -12.07
N PRO A 178 20.95 -8.22 -11.64
CA PRO A 178 22.21 -8.64 -12.25
C PRO A 178 22.44 -10.16 -12.19
N ILE A 179 22.12 -10.79 -11.05
CA ILE A 179 22.23 -12.23 -10.89
C ILE A 179 21.29 -12.96 -11.85
N GLN A 180 20.06 -12.51 -11.98
CA GLN A 180 19.09 -13.09 -12.90
C GLN A 180 19.54 -12.95 -14.36
N VAL A 181 20.11 -11.82 -14.76
CA VAL A 181 20.64 -11.61 -16.12
C VAL A 181 21.80 -12.56 -16.42
N VAL A 182 22.74 -12.70 -15.48
CA VAL A 182 23.92 -13.58 -15.65
C VAL A 182 23.55 -15.05 -15.64
N LEU A 183 22.57 -15.45 -14.83
CA LEU A 183 22.18 -16.85 -14.67
C LEU A 183 21.08 -17.29 -15.64
N HIS A 184 20.40 -16.37 -16.32
CA HIS A 184 19.24 -16.67 -17.16
C HIS A 184 19.53 -17.79 -18.18
N ASP A 185 20.65 -17.69 -18.88
CA ASP A 185 21.02 -18.66 -19.91
C ASP A 185 21.67 -19.95 -19.36
N LYS A 186 21.97 -19.97 -18.06
CA LYS A 186 22.59 -21.11 -17.38
C LYS A 186 21.60 -21.99 -16.62
N VAL A 187 20.37 -21.55 -16.49
CA VAL A 187 19.33 -22.31 -15.76
C VAL A 187 18.79 -23.41 -16.67
N ASN A 188 18.81 -24.64 -16.17
CA ASN A 188 18.25 -25.79 -16.87
C ASN A 188 16.73 -25.70 -16.93
N ILE A 189 16.18 -25.47 -18.13
CA ILE A 189 14.74 -25.33 -18.38
C ILE A 189 13.99 -26.59 -17.95
N GLY A 190 14.55 -27.79 -18.13
CA GLY A 190 13.93 -29.03 -17.68
C GLY A 190 13.77 -29.11 -16.17
N PHE A 191 14.73 -28.59 -15.40
CA PHE A 191 14.66 -28.51 -13.96
C PHE A 191 13.58 -27.51 -13.50
N GLN A 192 13.49 -26.35 -14.15
CA GLN A 192 12.43 -25.38 -13.87
C GLN A 192 11.04 -25.98 -14.12
N GLN A 193 10.86 -26.65 -15.26
CA GLN A 193 9.58 -27.29 -15.59
C GLN A 193 9.23 -28.42 -14.62
N ALA A 194 10.23 -29.22 -14.18
CA ALA A 194 10.03 -30.25 -13.19
C ALA A 194 9.53 -29.71 -11.84
N ILE A 195 10.06 -28.57 -11.40
CA ILE A 195 9.58 -27.89 -10.19
C ILE A 195 8.20 -27.24 -10.42
N ALA A 196 8.03 -26.55 -11.54
CA ALA A 196 6.76 -25.86 -11.86
C ALA A 196 5.59 -26.82 -12.05
N SER A 197 5.83 -28.07 -12.44
CA SER A 197 4.79 -29.11 -12.57
C SER A 197 4.35 -29.74 -11.25
N GLN A 198 5.05 -29.44 -10.14
CA GLN A 198 4.72 -29.99 -8.83
C GLN A 198 3.49 -29.28 -8.22
N PRO A 199 2.77 -29.95 -7.29
CA PRO A 199 1.69 -29.31 -6.55
C PRO A 199 2.20 -28.11 -5.74
N LEU A 200 1.42 -27.05 -5.64
CA LEU A 200 1.80 -25.79 -4.97
C LEU A 200 2.27 -25.99 -3.53
N TRP A 201 1.66 -26.92 -2.77
CA TRP A 201 2.08 -27.19 -1.40
C TRP A 201 3.52 -27.74 -1.31
N LEU A 202 3.94 -28.54 -2.30
CA LEU A 202 5.31 -29.09 -2.35
C LEU A 202 6.31 -28.02 -2.74
N GLN A 203 5.96 -27.17 -3.72
CA GLN A 203 6.77 -26.00 -4.07
C GLN A 203 6.95 -25.06 -2.87
N PHE A 204 5.88 -24.84 -2.09
CA PHE A 204 5.93 -24.03 -0.88
C PHE A 204 6.90 -24.58 0.16
N ILE A 205 6.84 -25.90 0.44
CA ILE A 205 7.77 -26.54 1.37
C ILE A 205 9.23 -26.43 0.88
N GLN A 206 9.46 -26.65 -0.42
CA GLN A 206 10.80 -26.51 -1.00
C GLN A 206 11.36 -25.10 -0.85
N ILE A 207 10.53 -24.07 -1.10
CA ILE A 207 10.90 -22.67 -0.91
C ILE A 207 11.25 -22.40 0.55
N LEU A 208 10.44 -22.87 1.50
CA LEU A 208 10.73 -22.69 2.93
C LEU A 208 12.09 -23.30 3.31
N ILE A 209 12.36 -24.52 2.85
CA ILE A 209 13.65 -25.19 3.13
C ILE A 209 14.83 -24.41 2.53
N VAL A 210 14.67 -23.88 1.31
CA VAL A 210 15.75 -23.12 0.64
C VAL A 210 15.98 -21.76 1.30
N ILE A 211 14.95 -21.12 1.87
CA ILE A 211 15.09 -19.84 2.55
C ILE A 211 15.78 -20.00 3.92
N ASP A 212 15.57 -21.14 4.60
CA ASP A 212 16.14 -21.41 5.93
C ASP A 212 17.58 -21.97 5.87
N LEU A 213 18.11 -22.32 4.71
CA LEU A 213 19.49 -22.78 4.50
C LEU A 213 20.45 -21.62 4.24
#